data_75dd34a50718afeac21f24de26628954
#
_entry.id   75dd34a50718afeac21f24de26628954
#
_cell.length_a   1.000
_cell.length_b   1.000
_cell.length_c   1.000
_cell.angle_alpha   90.00
_cell.angle_beta   90.00
_cell.angle_gamma   90.00
#
_symmetry.space_group_name_H-M   'P 1'
#
loop_
_entity.id
_entity.type
_entity.pdbx_description
1 polymer ?
#
loop_
_entity_poly.entity_id
_entity_poly.type
_entity_poly.pdbx_seq_one_letter_code
_entity_poly.pdbx_strand_id
1 'polypeptide(L)'
;MSDQKHIDPAATSLLKQVEGAEKLFLSGGRHREADLASAVGFFLEFLRAFESFAATQPCVTVFGSSRFAEGHPYYRLAREIGAALAKAGYAVMTGGGPGIMEAANRGAKESGGLSLGCNIRLPQEQVPNQYLDRFIQFEHFFARKVMLVKYSCAFVVMPGGFGTLDEAMEIATLMQTNKLNHFPLIAVGGEFWDHFDTFVREAMVKQGTISEEETRVIHRAETADEVVRLVRVPNGV
;
A
#
# COMPACT_ATOMS: atom_id res chain seq x y z
N MET A 1 -17.87 -46.92 11.69
CA MET A 1 -17.64 -45.82 10.74
C MET A 1 -17.82 -44.53 11.51
N SER A 2 -16.76 -43.95 11.96
CA SER A 2 -16.75 -42.73 12.80
C SER A 2 -16.72 -41.50 11.87
N ASP A 3 -17.81 -40.75 11.90
CA ASP A 3 -17.91 -39.43 11.26
C ASP A 3 -16.90 -38.45 11.95
N GLN A 4 -15.74 -38.33 11.37
CA GLN A 4 -14.86 -37.20 11.72
C GLN A 4 -15.44 -35.96 11.09
N LYS A 5 -16.21 -35.18 11.89
CA LYS A 5 -16.55 -33.81 11.57
C LYS A 5 -15.27 -33.03 11.39
N HIS A 6 -14.96 -32.67 10.16
CA HIS A 6 -13.96 -31.68 9.83
C HIS A 6 -14.39 -30.37 10.53
N ILE A 7 -13.74 -30.03 11.64
CA ILE A 7 -13.86 -28.71 12.28
C ILE A 7 -13.07 -27.76 11.42
N ASP A 8 -13.75 -26.89 10.69
CA ASP A 8 -13.15 -25.79 9.94
C ASP A 8 -12.42 -24.88 10.94
N PRO A 9 -11.08 -24.71 10.84
CA PRO A 9 -10.32 -23.85 11.76
C PRO A 9 -10.80 -22.39 11.76
N ALA A 10 -11.45 -21.94 10.68
CA ALA A 10 -12.04 -20.60 10.58
C ALA A 10 -13.33 -20.46 11.42
N ALA A 11 -14.02 -21.57 11.74
CA ALA A 11 -15.25 -21.54 12.52
C ALA A 11 -15.04 -21.34 14.02
N THR A 12 -13.81 -21.53 14.52
CA THR A 12 -13.49 -21.43 15.96
C THR A 12 -12.81 -20.10 16.34
N SER A 13 -12.58 -19.23 15.37
CA SER A 13 -12.03 -17.89 15.64
C SER A 13 -13.11 -17.03 16.33
N LEU A 14 -12.78 -16.48 17.53
CA LEU A 14 -13.54 -15.42 18.18
C LEU A 14 -13.70 -14.17 17.32
N LEU A 15 -13.00 -14.15 16.17
CA LEU A 15 -12.99 -13.13 15.15
C LEU A 15 -13.78 -13.62 13.93
N LYS A 16 -15.08 -13.76 14.05
CA LYS A 16 -15.95 -13.78 12.88
C LYS A 16 -15.74 -12.46 12.15
N GLN A 17 -15.09 -12.54 10.99
CA GLN A 17 -15.01 -11.40 10.09
C GLN A 17 -16.43 -11.04 9.66
N VAL A 18 -16.89 -9.87 10.10
CA VAL A 18 -18.23 -9.39 9.77
C VAL A 18 -18.10 -8.63 8.45
N GLU A 19 -18.75 -9.13 7.41
CA GLU A 19 -18.81 -8.45 6.12
C GLU A 19 -19.29 -6.99 6.31
N GLY A 20 -18.52 -6.03 5.78
CA GLY A 20 -18.80 -4.62 5.95
C GLY A 20 -18.51 -4.06 7.36
N ALA A 21 -17.60 -4.66 8.13
CA ALA A 21 -17.24 -4.22 9.48
C ALA A 21 -16.89 -2.73 9.55
N GLU A 22 -16.10 -2.21 8.60
CA GLU A 22 -15.75 -0.79 8.54
C GLU A 22 -16.97 0.10 8.25
N LYS A 23 -17.83 -0.29 7.31
CA LYS A 23 -19.08 0.44 7.03
C LYS A 23 -19.97 0.50 8.27
N LEU A 24 -20.10 -0.61 8.98
CA LEU A 24 -20.85 -0.69 10.23
C LEU A 24 -20.20 0.18 11.29
N PHE A 25 -18.88 0.17 11.43
CA PHE A 25 -18.12 1.02 12.35
C PHE A 25 -18.30 2.51 12.03
N LEU A 26 -18.32 2.93 10.79
CA LEU A 26 -18.43 4.33 10.36
C LEU A 26 -19.88 4.84 10.29
N SER A 27 -20.89 3.98 10.42
CA SER A 27 -22.30 4.37 10.27
C SER A 27 -22.86 5.26 11.39
N GLY A 28 -22.11 5.43 12.50
CA GLY A 28 -22.53 6.25 13.64
C GLY A 28 -23.64 5.60 14.51
N GLY A 29 -24.10 6.30 15.54
CA GLY A 29 -25.26 5.87 16.36
C GLY A 29 -25.03 4.64 17.23
N ARG A 30 -23.80 4.40 17.69
CA ARG A 30 -23.42 3.16 18.36
C ARG A 30 -23.55 3.16 19.86
N HIS A 31 -23.63 1.94 20.39
CA HIS A 31 -23.51 1.68 21.80
C HIS A 31 -22.07 1.38 22.18
N ARG A 32 -21.64 1.83 23.35
CA ARG A 32 -20.28 1.65 23.90
C ARG A 32 -19.75 0.22 23.77
N GLU A 33 -20.59 -0.79 23.95
CA GLU A 33 -20.21 -2.20 23.84
C GLU A 33 -19.76 -2.56 22.42
N ALA A 34 -20.44 -2.05 21.40
CA ALA A 34 -20.08 -2.28 19.99
C ALA A 34 -18.74 -1.60 19.63
N ASP A 35 -18.49 -0.41 20.18
CA ASP A 35 -17.23 0.30 19.97
C ASP A 35 -16.06 -0.41 20.64
N LEU A 36 -16.27 -0.95 21.86
CA LEU A 36 -15.25 -1.76 22.55
C LEU A 36 -14.96 -3.05 21.78
N ALA A 37 -15.97 -3.73 21.27
CA ALA A 37 -15.77 -4.92 20.44
C ALA A 37 -14.99 -4.60 19.17
N SER A 38 -15.27 -3.47 18.51
CA SER A 38 -14.52 -2.98 17.35
C SER A 38 -13.05 -2.70 17.71
N ALA A 39 -12.78 -2.04 18.83
CA ALA A 39 -11.41 -1.75 19.28
C ALA A 39 -10.59 -3.03 19.52
N VAL A 40 -11.20 -4.06 20.11
CA VAL A 40 -10.55 -5.39 20.23
C VAL A 40 -10.27 -5.99 18.85
N GLY A 41 -11.21 -5.86 17.91
CA GLY A 41 -11.03 -6.28 16.52
C GLY A 41 -9.82 -5.61 15.87
N PHE A 42 -9.68 -4.29 15.99
CA PHE A 42 -8.55 -3.52 15.46
C PHE A 42 -7.21 -4.00 16.06
N PHE A 43 -7.17 -4.18 17.37
CA PHE A 43 -5.99 -4.69 18.05
C PHE A 43 -5.54 -6.06 17.51
N LEU A 44 -6.49 -6.98 17.33
CA LEU A 44 -6.21 -8.30 16.79
C LEU A 44 -5.80 -8.28 15.31
N GLU A 45 -6.34 -7.36 14.53
CA GLU A 45 -5.94 -7.15 13.14
C GLU A 45 -4.48 -6.68 13.06
N PHE A 46 -4.06 -5.75 13.91
CA PHE A 46 -2.66 -5.33 14.04
C PHE A 46 -1.74 -6.45 14.50
N LEU A 47 -2.12 -7.25 15.50
CA LEU A 47 -1.29 -8.37 15.96
C LEU A 47 -1.01 -9.37 14.83
N ARG A 48 -2.03 -9.78 14.09
CA ARG A 48 -1.88 -10.67 12.93
C ARG A 48 -0.95 -10.08 11.88
N ALA A 49 -1.08 -8.77 11.64
CA ALA A 49 -0.26 -8.08 10.67
C ALA A 49 1.22 -8.06 11.10
N PHE A 50 1.52 -7.81 12.37
CA PHE A 50 2.89 -7.84 12.89
C PHE A 50 3.51 -9.23 12.80
N GLU A 51 2.74 -10.29 13.06
CA GLU A 51 3.21 -11.68 12.92
C GLU A 51 3.47 -12.05 11.45
N SER A 52 2.62 -11.57 10.52
CA SER A 52 2.71 -11.91 9.10
C SER A 52 3.89 -11.26 8.38
N PHE A 53 4.28 -10.05 8.80
CA PHE A 53 5.30 -9.23 8.15
C PHE A 53 6.58 -9.06 8.97
N ALA A 54 6.97 -10.05 9.75
CA ALA A 54 8.31 -10.08 10.33
C ALA A 54 9.37 -10.08 9.20
N ALA A 55 9.51 -8.92 8.55
CA ALA A 55 10.37 -8.74 7.39
C ALA A 55 11.82 -8.54 7.84
N THR A 56 12.71 -9.26 7.21
CA THR A 56 14.16 -9.22 7.49
C THR A 56 14.91 -8.33 6.50
N GLN A 57 14.24 -7.80 5.46
CA GLN A 57 14.88 -6.98 4.41
C GLN A 57 14.11 -5.67 4.18
N PRO A 58 14.80 -4.61 3.72
CA PRO A 58 14.16 -3.34 3.38
C PRO A 58 13.05 -3.54 2.34
N CYS A 59 11.93 -2.86 2.52
CA CYS A 59 10.75 -3.01 1.68
C CYS A 59 10.39 -1.69 1.00
N VAL A 60 10.02 -1.74 -0.28
CA VAL A 60 9.47 -0.62 -1.04
C VAL A 60 8.01 -0.89 -1.37
N THR A 61 7.13 0.04 -0.99
CA THR A 61 5.71 -0.08 -1.32
C THR A 61 5.40 0.61 -2.64
N VAL A 62 4.67 -0.10 -3.53
CA VAL A 62 4.23 0.41 -4.83
C VAL A 62 2.71 0.55 -4.84
N PHE A 63 2.26 1.78 -5.11
CA PHE A 63 0.85 2.15 -5.26
C PHE A 63 0.50 2.43 -6.71
N GLY A 64 -0.74 2.20 -7.09
CA GLY A 64 -1.25 2.52 -8.42
C GLY A 64 -2.60 1.90 -8.70
N SER A 65 -3.15 2.20 -9.88
CA SER A 65 -4.49 1.77 -10.28
C SER A 65 -4.63 0.26 -10.42
N SER A 66 -5.72 -0.27 -9.89
CA SER A 66 -6.15 -1.67 -10.11
C SER A 66 -6.71 -1.93 -11.52
N ARG A 67 -6.89 -0.88 -12.33
CA ARG A 67 -7.61 -0.94 -13.61
C ARG A 67 -6.71 -1.06 -14.85
N PHE A 68 -5.40 -0.92 -14.71
CA PHE A 68 -4.47 -1.07 -15.82
C PHE A 68 -4.16 -2.55 -16.07
N ALA A 69 -4.68 -3.08 -17.18
CA ALA A 69 -4.45 -4.48 -17.59
C ALA A 69 -3.02 -4.72 -18.11
N GLU A 70 -2.62 -5.98 -18.24
CA GLU A 70 -1.26 -6.42 -18.63
C GLU A 70 -0.72 -5.75 -19.92
N GLY A 71 -1.59 -5.43 -20.89
CA GLY A 71 -1.20 -4.72 -22.12
C GLY A 71 -0.87 -3.23 -21.95
N HIS A 72 -1.24 -2.62 -20.82
CA HIS A 72 -1.08 -1.19 -20.61
C HIS A 72 0.39 -0.79 -20.38
N PRO A 73 0.88 0.36 -20.91
CA PRO A 73 2.26 0.82 -20.66
C PRO A 73 2.63 0.91 -19.18
N TYR A 74 1.74 1.44 -18.34
CA TYR A 74 1.98 1.54 -16.91
C TYR A 74 2.06 0.18 -16.20
N TYR A 75 1.32 -0.84 -16.67
CA TYR A 75 1.47 -2.19 -16.14
C TYR A 75 2.87 -2.74 -16.42
N ARG A 76 3.37 -2.57 -17.67
CA ARG A 76 4.74 -3.00 -18.01
C ARG A 76 5.79 -2.29 -17.19
N LEU A 77 5.68 -0.96 -17.05
CA LEU A 77 6.59 -0.16 -16.24
C LEU A 77 6.56 -0.58 -14.77
N ALA A 78 5.39 -0.84 -14.19
CA ALA A 78 5.26 -1.33 -12.81
C ALA A 78 5.95 -2.69 -12.62
N ARG A 79 5.82 -3.60 -13.61
CA ARG A 79 6.52 -4.88 -13.59
C ARG A 79 8.05 -4.72 -13.67
N GLU A 80 8.53 -3.81 -14.51
CA GLU A 80 9.95 -3.46 -14.60
C GLU A 80 10.47 -2.88 -13.28
N ILE A 81 9.71 -1.97 -12.65
CA ILE A 81 10.04 -1.39 -11.35
C ILE A 81 10.12 -2.49 -10.28
N GLY A 82 9.13 -3.38 -10.19
CA GLY A 82 9.13 -4.49 -9.25
C GLY A 82 10.35 -5.40 -9.43
N ALA A 83 10.70 -5.72 -10.68
CA ALA A 83 11.87 -6.50 -11.01
C ALA A 83 13.20 -5.80 -10.64
N ALA A 84 13.31 -4.50 -10.90
CA ALA A 84 14.50 -3.72 -10.58
C ALA A 84 14.71 -3.57 -9.06
N LEU A 85 13.64 -3.31 -8.32
CA LEU A 85 13.67 -3.25 -6.85
C LEU A 85 14.10 -4.59 -6.25
N ALA A 86 13.53 -5.71 -6.72
CA ALA A 86 13.91 -7.05 -6.26
C ALA A 86 15.40 -7.35 -6.54
N LYS A 87 15.90 -7.06 -7.74
CA LYS A 87 17.33 -7.21 -8.09
C LYS A 87 18.23 -6.30 -7.25
N ALA A 88 17.71 -5.18 -6.78
CA ALA A 88 18.43 -4.27 -5.87
C ALA A 88 18.39 -4.72 -4.40
N GLY A 89 17.72 -5.83 -4.07
CA GLY A 89 17.66 -6.42 -2.72
C GLY A 89 16.50 -5.94 -1.87
N TYR A 90 15.51 -5.25 -2.46
CA TYR A 90 14.31 -4.81 -1.75
C TYR A 90 13.18 -5.83 -1.87
N ALA A 91 12.41 -6.01 -0.78
CA ALA A 91 11.08 -6.59 -0.88
C ALA A 91 10.14 -5.59 -1.57
N VAL A 92 9.17 -6.09 -2.33
CA VAL A 92 8.14 -5.25 -2.96
C VAL A 92 6.80 -5.52 -2.31
N MET A 93 6.23 -4.48 -1.71
CA MET A 93 4.91 -4.52 -1.10
C MET A 93 3.91 -3.75 -1.95
N THR A 94 2.69 -4.26 -2.03
CA THR A 94 1.57 -3.57 -2.68
C THR A 94 0.27 -3.77 -1.90
N GLY A 95 -0.83 -3.21 -2.40
CA GLY A 95 -2.17 -3.55 -1.92
C GLY A 95 -2.63 -4.98 -2.28
N GLY A 96 -1.82 -5.77 -2.98
CA GLY A 96 -2.09 -7.17 -3.30
C GLY A 96 -3.20 -7.43 -4.32
N GLY A 97 -3.79 -6.38 -4.91
CA GLY A 97 -4.85 -6.47 -5.92
C GLY A 97 -4.33 -6.57 -7.36
N PRO A 98 -5.22 -6.42 -8.36
CA PRO A 98 -4.86 -6.43 -9.78
C PRO A 98 -4.18 -5.14 -10.26
N GLY A 99 -3.88 -5.06 -11.53
CA GLY A 99 -3.35 -3.88 -12.20
C GLY A 99 -1.91 -3.58 -11.81
N ILE A 100 -1.61 -2.35 -11.43
CA ILE A 100 -0.25 -1.91 -11.03
C ILE A 100 0.28 -2.74 -9.86
N MET A 101 -0.57 -3.07 -8.89
CA MET A 101 -0.20 -3.89 -7.74
C MET A 101 0.27 -5.28 -8.18
N GLU A 102 -0.51 -5.95 -9.02
CA GLU A 102 -0.14 -7.23 -9.61
C GLU A 102 1.15 -7.14 -10.43
N ALA A 103 1.28 -6.12 -11.27
CA ALA A 103 2.44 -5.93 -12.11
C ALA A 103 3.74 -5.82 -11.29
N ALA A 104 3.74 -4.99 -10.24
CA ALA A 104 4.88 -4.82 -9.36
C ALA A 104 5.23 -6.12 -8.59
N ASN A 105 4.21 -6.79 -8.03
CA ASN A 105 4.37 -8.09 -7.38
C ASN A 105 4.94 -9.15 -8.34
N ARG A 106 4.41 -9.20 -9.57
CA ARG A 106 4.87 -10.10 -10.63
C ARG A 106 6.35 -9.87 -10.97
N GLY A 107 6.72 -8.61 -11.19
CA GLY A 107 8.10 -8.25 -11.49
C GLY A 107 9.07 -8.68 -10.38
N ALA A 108 8.70 -8.45 -9.12
CA ALA A 108 9.48 -8.87 -7.97
C ALA A 108 9.62 -10.39 -7.91
N LYS A 109 8.50 -11.12 -8.00
CA LYS A 109 8.46 -12.59 -7.94
C LYS A 109 9.27 -13.24 -9.04
N GLU A 110 9.07 -12.82 -10.28
CA GLU A 110 9.79 -13.34 -11.45
C GLU A 110 11.31 -13.07 -11.40
N SER A 111 11.72 -12.07 -10.63
CA SER A 111 13.13 -11.73 -10.41
C SER A 111 13.73 -12.35 -9.15
N GLY A 112 13.00 -13.26 -8.48
CA GLY A 112 13.45 -13.97 -7.28
C GLY A 112 13.43 -13.13 -5.99
N GLY A 113 12.76 -11.97 -6.01
CA GLY A 113 12.57 -11.11 -4.83
C GLY A 113 11.35 -11.48 -4.01
N LEU A 114 11.30 -10.96 -2.78
CA LEU A 114 10.16 -11.15 -1.89
C LEU A 114 9.00 -10.22 -2.27
N SER A 115 7.83 -10.81 -2.54
CA SER A 115 6.61 -10.14 -2.96
C SER A 115 5.55 -10.18 -1.87
N LEU A 116 5.11 -9.01 -1.40
CA LEU A 116 4.23 -8.85 -0.24
C LEU A 116 2.93 -8.14 -0.62
N GLY A 117 1.85 -8.45 0.10
CA GLY A 117 0.55 -7.82 -0.11
C GLY A 117 -0.17 -7.44 1.17
N CYS A 118 -0.61 -6.18 1.27
CA CYS A 118 -1.58 -5.71 2.26
C CYS A 118 -2.94 -5.56 1.57
N ASN A 119 -3.73 -6.64 1.48
CA ASN A 119 -5.02 -6.62 0.82
C ASN A 119 -6.12 -6.05 1.73
N ILE A 120 -7.19 -5.58 1.14
CA ILE A 120 -8.39 -5.11 1.84
C ILE A 120 -9.60 -5.91 1.38
N ARG A 121 -10.46 -6.28 2.30
CA ARG A 121 -11.73 -6.90 1.95
C ARG A 121 -12.69 -5.85 1.44
N LEU A 122 -13.12 -5.98 0.20
CA LEU A 122 -14.10 -5.10 -0.42
C LEU A 122 -15.42 -5.85 -0.62
N PRO A 123 -16.59 -5.14 -0.67
CA PRO A 123 -17.88 -5.75 -0.98
C PRO A 123 -17.92 -6.46 -2.34
N GLN A 124 -17.14 -5.97 -3.30
CA GLN A 124 -16.84 -6.68 -4.55
C GLN A 124 -15.49 -7.37 -4.34
N GLU A 125 -15.50 -8.68 -4.31
CA GLU A 125 -14.35 -9.51 -3.97
C GLU A 125 -13.13 -9.15 -4.82
N GLN A 126 -12.09 -8.63 -4.17
CA GLN A 126 -10.80 -8.41 -4.80
C GLN A 126 -9.88 -9.57 -4.41
N VAL A 127 -9.77 -10.56 -5.30
CA VAL A 127 -8.90 -11.71 -5.10
C VAL A 127 -7.44 -11.23 -5.03
N PRO A 128 -6.66 -11.64 -4.03
CA PRO A 128 -5.22 -11.40 -4.00
C PRO A 128 -4.55 -11.91 -5.26
N ASN A 129 -3.63 -11.14 -5.83
CA ASN A 129 -2.95 -11.56 -7.05
C ASN A 129 -2.02 -12.78 -6.80
N GLN A 130 -1.83 -13.61 -7.81
CA GLN A 130 -1.10 -14.89 -7.73
C GLN A 130 0.42 -14.75 -7.50
N TYR A 131 0.97 -13.54 -7.55
CA TYR A 131 2.41 -13.30 -7.45
C TYR A 131 2.88 -12.97 -6.04
N LEU A 132 2.00 -13.03 -5.04
CA LEU A 132 2.33 -12.79 -3.65
C LEU A 132 3.01 -14.01 -3.00
N ASP A 133 4.10 -13.77 -2.26
CA ASP A 133 4.72 -14.77 -1.38
C ASP A 133 4.03 -14.82 -0.02
N ARG A 134 3.69 -13.64 0.50
CA ARG A 134 2.93 -13.46 1.74
C ARG A 134 1.95 -12.31 1.57
N PHE A 135 0.78 -12.46 2.15
CA PHE A 135 -0.19 -11.37 2.21
C PHE A 135 -1.04 -11.48 3.48
N ILE A 136 -1.61 -10.34 3.85
CA ILE A 136 -2.65 -10.25 4.86
C ILE A 136 -3.85 -9.50 4.28
N GLN A 137 -5.05 -9.92 4.66
CA GLN A 137 -6.28 -9.27 4.28
C GLN A 137 -6.86 -8.52 5.49
N PHE A 138 -7.03 -7.22 5.33
CA PHE A 138 -7.56 -6.32 6.33
C PHE A 138 -9.06 -6.11 6.13
N GLU A 139 -9.78 -5.88 7.22
CA GLU A 139 -11.18 -5.43 7.21
C GLU A 139 -11.28 -3.89 7.19
N HIS A 140 -10.25 -3.19 7.73
CA HIS A 140 -10.25 -1.75 7.93
C HIS A 140 -9.13 -1.07 7.14
N PHE A 141 -9.47 -0.02 6.40
CA PHE A 141 -8.52 0.73 5.60
C PHE A 141 -7.39 1.33 6.43
N PHE A 142 -7.70 1.92 7.61
CA PHE A 142 -6.70 2.54 8.46
C PHE A 142 -5.65 1.53 8.98
N ALA A 143 -6.05 0.31 9.32
CA ALA A 143 -5.11 -0.72 9.76
C ALA A 143 -4.17 -1.16 8.63
N ARG A 144 -4.72 -1.34 7.43
CA ARG A 144 -3.94 -1.62 6.21
C ARG A 144 -2.92 -0.53 5.91
N LYS A 145 -3.32 0.76 5.95
CA LYS A 145 -2.46 1.91 5.70
C LYS A 145 -1.25 1.94 6.61
N VAL A 146 -1.47 1.73 7.91
CA VAL A 146 -0.37 1.66 8.89
C VAL A 146 0.66 0.60 8.48
N MET A 147 0.23 -0.57 8.02
CA MET A 147 1.15 -1.63 7.62
C MET A 147 1.92 -1.31 6.34
N LEU A 148 1.27 -0.73 5.35
CA LEU A 148 1.91 -0.27 4.11
C LEU A 148 3.01 0.75 4.39
N VAL A 149 2.82 1.61 5.38
CA VAL A 149 3.83 2.62 5.77
C VAL A 149 4.89 2.03 6.68
N LYS A 150 4.49 1.30 7.74
CA LYS A 150 5.38 0.81 8.81
C LYS A 150 6.56 -0.02 8.31
N TYR A 151 6.35 -0.86 7.31
CA TYR A 151 7.37 -1.78 6.80
C TYR A 151 8.14 -1.24 5.60
N SER A 152 7.85 -0.02 5.17
CA SER A 152 8.46 0.59 3.99
C SER A 152 9.61 1.52 4.33
N CYS A 153 10.64 1.48 3.49
CA CYS A 153 11.74 2.45 3.50
C CYS A 153 11.68 3.43 2.31
N ALA A 154 10.77 3.21 1.37
CA ALA A 154 10.48 4.09 0.25
C ALA A 154 9.11 3.75 -0.35
N PHE A 155 8.55 4.69 -1.10
CA PHE A 155 7.24 4.59 -1.72
C PHE A 155 7.30 4.98 -3.19
N VAL A 156 6.68 4.16 -4.03
CA VAL A 156 6.53 4.42 -5.47
C VAL A 156 5.04 4.59 -5.75
N VAL A 157 4.68 5.71 -6.38
CA VAL A 157 3.29 6.03 -6.72
C VAL A 157 3.15 6.15 -8.22
N MET A 158 2.40 5.24 -8.82
CA MET A 158 2.09 5.21 -10.24
C MET A 158 0.68 5.79 -10.50
N PRO A 159 0.32 6.10 -11.74
CA PRO A 159 -1.00 6.62 -12.06
C PRO A 159 -2.12 5.78 -11.46
N GLY A 160 -3.09 6.46 -10.84
CA GLY A 160 -4.18 5.79 -10.14
C GLY A 160 -5.34 6.70 -9.77
N GLY A 161 -6.34 6.13 -9.11
CA GLY A 161 -7.53 6.83 -8.65
C GLY A 161 -7.39 7.35 -7.21
N PHE A 162 -8.55 7.60 -6.59
CA PHE A 162 -8.63 8.14 -5.22
C PHE A 162 -7.85 7.33 -4.19
N GLY A 163 -7.91 5.99 -4.23
CA GLY A 163 -7.17 5.16 -3.29
C GLY A 163 -5.65 5.28 -3.43
N THR A 164 -5.15 5.53 -4.65
CA THR A 164 -3.72 5.78 -4.88
C THR A 164 -3.29 7.16 -4.38
N LEU A 165 -4.12 8.18 -4.62
CA LEU A 165 -3.86 9.55 -4.13
C LEU A 165 -3.99 9.62 -2.61
N ASP A 166 -4.94 8.93 -2.02
CA ASP A 166 -5.16 8.85 -0.58
C ASP A 166 -3.89 8.33 0.15
N GLU A 167 -3.29 7.24 -0.34
CA GLU A 167 -2.04 6.70 0.22
C GLU A 167 -0.87 7.68 0.01
N ALA A 168 -0.75 8.27 -1.19
CA ALA A 168 0.33 9.22 -1.49
C ALA A 168 0.24 10.48 -0.62
N MET A 169 -0.96 11.02 -0.42
CA MET A 169 -1.18 12.23 0.37
C MET A 169 -1.01 11.96 1.88
N GLU A 170 -1.41 10.79 2.36
CA GLU A 170 -1.12 10.40 3.74
C GLU A 170 0.39 10.37 4.01
N ILE A 171 1.17 9.71 3.15
CA ILE A 171 2.63 9.64 3.29
C ILE A 171 3.25 11.04 3.23
N ALA A 172 2.84 11.88 2.26
CA ALA A 172 3.31 13.24 2.14
C ALA A 172 3.01 14.06 3.42
N THR A 173 1.80 13.93 3.97
CA THR A 173 1.38 14.58 5.21
C THR A 173 2.18 14.10 6.42
N LEU A 174 2.42 12.79 6.53
CA LEU A 174 3.21 12.21 7.63
C LEU A 174 4.67 12.72 7.59
N MET A 175 5.25 12.88 6.40
CA MET A 175 6.59 13.47 6.25
C MET A 175 6.60 14.97 6.53
N GLN A 176 5.65 15.73 5.98
CA GLN A 176 5.49 17.17 6.22
C GLN A 176 5.37 17.49 7.72
N THR A 177 4.63 16.66 8.45
CA THR A 177 4.39 16.83 9.90
C THR A 177 5.46 16.18 10.79
N ASN A 178 6.55 15.64 10.22
CA ASN A 178 7.61 14.91 10.93
C ASN A 178 7.11 13.71 11.76
N LYS A 179 6.01 13.08 11.33
CA LYS A 179 5.50 11.82 11.91
C LYS A 179 6.12 10.59 11.25
N LEU A 180 6.69 10.76 10.06
CA LEU A 180 7.45 9.77 9.31
C LEU A 180 8.80 10.39 8.92
N ASN A 181 9.86 9.58 8.92
CA ASN A 181 11.14 10.00 8.36
C ASN A 181 10.99 10.38 6.88
N HIS A 182 11.87 11.24 6.38
CA HIS A 182 11.87 11.63 4.97
C HIS A 182 12.31 10.46 4.07
N PHE A 183 11.43 9.47 3.91
CA PHE A 183 11.63 8.38 2.96
C PHE A 183 11.33 8.85 1.54
N PRO A 184 12.01 8.32 0.51
CA PRO A 184 11.69 8.67 -0.87
C PRO A 184 10.23 8.35 -1.20
N LEU A 185 9.46 9.37 -1.59
CA LEU A 185 8.12 9.25 -2.20
C LEU A 185 8.29 9.60 -3.68
N ILE A 186 8.17 8.60 -4.55
CA ILE A 186 8.57 8.68 -5.96
C ILE A 186 7.35 8.53 -6.85
N ALA A 187 6.96 9.60 -7.53
CA ALA A 187 5.89 9.61 -8.52
C ALA A 187 6.44 9.18 -9.88
N VAL A 188 5.85 8.16 -10.48
CA VAL A 188 6.25 7.59 -11.77
C VAL A 188 5.07 7.57 -12.73
N GLY A 189 5.27 7.98 -13.98
CA GLY A 189 4.22 7.97 -15.00
C GLY A 189 3.93 9.34 -15.61
N GLY A 190 4.95 10.14 -15.81
CA GLY A 190 5.03 11.31 -16.69
C GLY A 190 3.86 12.27 -16.57
N GLU A 191 3.19 12.46 -17.70
CA GLU A 191 2.10 13.42 -17.89
C GLU A 191 0.98 13.35 -16.82
N PHE A 192 0.68 12.16 -16.29
CA PHE A 192 -0.32 12.03 -15.23
C PHE A 192 0.02 12.90 -14.01
N TRP A 193 1.29 12.91 -13.62
CA TRP A 193 1.76 13.67 -12.47
C TRP A 193 2.03 15.15 -12.78
N ASP A 194 2.19 15.54 -14.04
CA ASP A 194 2.38 16.94 -14.43
C ASP A 194 1.13 17.76 -14.15
N HIS A 195 -0.06 17.20 -14.37
CA HIS A 195 -1.32 17.83 -13.97
C HIS A 195 -1.44 17.99 -12.46
N PHE A 196 -0.99 17.00 -11.71
CA PHE A 196 -0.98 17.06 -10.25
C PHE A 196 0.03 18.12 -9.74
N ASP A 197 1.25 18.17 -10.29
CA ASP A 197 2.24 19.20 -9.96
C ASP A 197 1.72 20.61 -10.27
N THR A 198 1.06 20.77 -11.40
CA THR A 198 0.41 22.05 -11.76
C THR A 198 -0.63 22.44 -10.72
N PHE A 199 -1.50 21.53 -10.29
CA PHE A 199 -2.47 21.79 -9.22
C PHE A 199 -1.77 22.17 -7.90
N VAL A 200 -0.74 21.43 -7.51
CA VAL A 200 0.03 21.71 -6.29
C VAL A 200 0.60 23.13 -6.33
N ARG A 201 1.25 23.52 -7.43
CA ARG A 201 1.91 24.85 -7.55
C ARG A 201 0.88 25.98 -7.72
N GLU A 202 -0.04 25.84 -8.65
CA GLU A 202 -0.97 26.93 -9.00
C GLU A 202 -2.13 27.10 -8.01
N ALA A 203 -2.48 26.05 -7.28
CA ALA A 203 -3.56 26.12 -6.30
C ALA A 203 -3.01 26.11 -4.86
N MET A 204 -2.24 25.11 -4.46
CA MET A 204 -1.86 24.94 -3.05
C MET A 204 -0.77 25.91 -2.62
N VAL A 205 0.35 26.00 -3.35
CA VAL A 205 1.46 26.93 -3.01
C VAL A 205 1.00 28.38 -3.15
N LYS A 206 0.34 28.70 -4.28
CA LYS A 206 -0.11 30.07 -4.55
C LYS A 206 -1.13 30.60 -3.54
N GLN A 207 -1.97 29.71 -2.98
CA GLN A 207 -2.89 30.06 -1.90
C GLN A 207 -2.25 29.97 -0.49
N GLY A 208 -0.98 29.57 -0.38
CA GLY A 208 -0.26 29.46 0.88
C GLY A 208 -0.71 28.30 1.76
N THR A 209 -1.38 27.27 1.20
CA THR A 209 -1.79 26.07 1.95
C THR A 209 -0.63 25.11 2.18
N ILE A 210 0.40 25.17 1.35
CA ILE A 210 1.72 24.55 1.53
C ILE A 210 2.82 25.53 1.07
N SER A 211 4.04 25.33 1.52
CA SER A 211 5.22 26.07 1.08
C SER A 211 5.85 25.47 -0.19
N GLU A 212 6.68 26.24 -0.89
CA GLU A 212 7.45 25.73 -2.04
C GLU A 212 8.43 24.60 -1.62
N GLU A 213 8.97 24.66 -0.41
CA GLU A 213 9.84 23.58 0.11
C GLU A 213 9.11 22.26 0.27
N GLU A 214 7.86 22.28 0.71
CA GLU A 214 7.04 21.10 0.94
C GLU A 214 6.68 20.37 -0.36
N THR A 215 6.75 21.05 -1.51
CA THR A 215 6.57 20.38 -2.82
C THR A 215 7.67 19.36 -3.13
N ARG A 216 8.86 19.50 -2.49
CA ARG A 216 10.03 18.63 -2.72
C ARG A 216 9.92 17.26 -2.07
N VAL A 217 8.88 17.03 -1.29
CA VAL A 217 8.59 15.71 -0.68
C VAL A 217 8.37 14.62 -1.73
N ILE A 218 7.86 15.00 -2.93
CA ILE A 218 7.58 14.06 -4.01
C ILE A 218 8.67 14.18 -5.08
N HIS A 219 9.45 13.10 -5.24
CA HIS A 219 10.43 12.97 -6.32
C HIS A 219 9.76 12.47 -7.60
N ARG A 220 10.38 12.73 -8.74
CA ARG A 220 9.90 12.26 -10.05
C ARG A 220 10.87 11.25 -10.64
N ALA A 221 10.32 10.20 -11.27
CA ALA A 221 11.07 9.22 -12.06
C ALA A 221 10.25 8.75 -13.27
N GLU A 222 10.92 8.42 -14.36
CA GLU A 222 10.31 7.91 -15.59
C GLU A 222 10.67 6.45 -15.84
N THR A 223 11.74 5.95 -15.24
CA THR A 223 12.27 4.61 -15.47
C THR A 223 12.48 3.83 -14.17
N ALA A 224 12.52 2.51 -14.28
CA ALA A 224 12.81 1.62 -13.16
C ALA A 224 14.21 1.88 -12.55
N ASP A 225 15.19 2.21 -13.35
CA ASP A 225 16.55 2.52 -12.90
C ASP A 225 16.60 3.82 -12.10
N GLU A 226 15.81 4.82 -12.48
CA GLU A 226 15.66 6.06 -11.73
C GLU A 226 15.01 5.83 -10.38
N VAL A 227 13.96 5.00 -10.33
CA VAL A 227 13.34 4.59 -9.06
C VAL A 227 14.37 3.96 -8.14
N VAL A 228 15.15 2.98 -8.62
CA VAL A 228 16.17 2.32 -7.80
C VAL A 228 17.24 3.29 -7.33
N ARG A 229 17.65 4.26 -8.14
CA ARG A 229 18.60 5.30 -7.73
C ARG A 229 18.07 6.16 -6.60
N LEU A 230 16.81 6.62 -6.70
CA LEU A 230 16.16 7.44 -5.68
C LEU A 230 15.94 6.68 -4.36
N VAL A 231 15.58 5.39 -4.43
CA VAL A 231 15.42 4.55 -3.23
C VAL A 231 16.76 4.34 -2.50
N ARG A 232 17.88 4.30 -3.21
CA ARG A 232 19.22 4.09 -2.62
C ARG A 232 19.86 5.33 -2.02
N VAL A 233 19.34 6.51 -2.27
CA VAL A 233 19.86 7.73 -1.65
C VAL A 233 19.69 7.60 -0.14
N PRO A 234 20.78 7.62 0.66
CA PRO A 234 20.65 7.64 2.12
C PRO A 234 19.80 8.85 2.49
N ASN A 235 18.74 8.63 3.25
CA ASN A 235 18.00 9.74 3.83
C ASN A 235 19.03 10.57 4.62
N GLY A 236 19.27 11.82 4.19
CA GLY A 236 20.14 12.72 4.90
C GLY A 236 19.65 12.84 6.34
N VAL A 237 20.47 12.33 7.26
CA VAL A 237 20.35 12.54 8.71
C VAL A 237 20.74 13.97 9.01
#